data_268474492bb48b323d3165410c803e19
#
_entry.id   268474492bb48b323d3165410c803e19
#
_cell.length_a   1.000
_cell.length_b   1.000
_cell.length_c   1.000
_cell.angle_alpha   90.00
_cell.angle_beta   90.00
_cell.angle_gamma   90.00
#
_symmetry.space_group_name_H-M   'P 1'
#
loop_
_entity.id
_entity.type
_entity.pdbx_description
1 polymer ?
#
loop_
_entity_poly.entity_id
_entity_poly.type
_entity_poly.pdbx_seq_one_letter_code
_entity_poly.pdbx_strand_id
1 'polypeptide(L)'
;IVHHAWCVNDIEEACQRWHRTTGAGPFFVTRGHWGDRHLYRGEAMTVPLDYGFGYHGDTHVQFIQQNDEGPSIYRDMYGPGEEGFHHIGMLVPDDDIEQVGNDFEDAGFPVASSLWAVANVIYVDTREALGCFLECHGDNEDIREVFAGWKRAADAWDGQSDLIRGNRA
;
A
#
# COMPACT_ATOMS: atom_id res chain seq x y z
N ILE A 1 -5.32 10.06 7.55
CA ILE A 1 -4.29 9.06 7.17
C ILE A 1 -4.73 7.73 7.77
N VAL A 2 -4.76 6.68 6.96
CA VAL A 2 -5.20 5.35 7.37
C VAL A 2 -4.06 4.33 7.41
N HIS A 3 -3.02 4.49 6.60
CA HIS A 3 -1.84 3.63 6.66
C HIS A 3 -0.54 4.35 6.30
N HIS A 4 0.56 3.68 6.60
CA HIS A 4 1.91 4.05 6.23
C HIS A 4 2.57 2.86 5.53
N ALA A 5 3.27 3.11 4.43
CA ALA A 5 3.79 2.07 3.55
C ALA A 5 5.29 2.18 3.30
N TRP A 6 5.94 1.02 3.21
CA TRP A 6 7.37 0.90 2.94
C TRP A 6 7.64 -0.02 1.75
N CYS A 7 8.55 0.40 0.88
CA CYS A 7 9.18 -0.51 -0.07
C CYS A 7 10.18 -1.39 0.68
N VAL A 8 10.14 -2.69 0.40
CA VAL A 8 11.00 -3.70 1.03
C VAL A 8 11.54 -4.68 -0.01
N ASN A 9 12.69 -5.28 0.25
CA ASN A 9 13.30 -6.26 -0.66
C ASN A 9 12.84 -7.69 -0.40
N ASP A 10 12.45 -8.00 0.84
CA ASP A 10 11.90 -9.28 1.26
C ASP A 10 10.75 -9.03 2.25
N ILE A 11 9.54 -9.39 1.79
CA ILE A 11 8.33 -9.09 2.55
C ILE A 11 8.23 -9.92 3.84
N GLU A 12 8.73 -11.15 3.83
CA GLU A 12 8.72 -12.00 5.03
C GLU A 12 9.72 -11.48 6.07
N GLU A 13 10.93 -11.13 5.63
CA GLU A 13 11.91 -10.52 6.50
C GLU A 13 11.42 -9.18 7.07
N ALA A 14 10.77 -8.36 6.25
CA ALA A 14 10.17 -7.10 6.71
C ALA A 14 9.11 -7.34 7.79
N CYS A 15 8.17 -8.28 7.58
CA CYS A 15 7.17 -8.66 8.58
C CYS A 15 7.82 -9.11 9.90
N GLN A 16 8.83 -9.99 9.82
CA GLN A 16 9.56 -10.48 10.99
C GLN A 16 10.33 -9.36 11.70
N ARG A 17 11.00 -8.49 10.95
CA ARG A 17 11.75 -7.33 11.49
C ARG A 17 10.82 -6.38 12.23
N TRP A 18 9.68 -6.03 11.63
CA TRP A 18 8.68 -5.16 12.23
C TRP A 18 8.05 -5.79 13.48
N HIS A 19 7.71 -7.07 13.42
CA HIS A 19 7.21 -7.77 14.60
C HIS A 19 8.22 -7.73 15.77
N ARG A 20 9.49 -8.07 15.52
CA ARG A 20 10.52 -8.08 16.58
C ARG A 20 10.77 -6.70 17.19
N THR A 21 10.58 -5.62 16.41
CA THR A 21 10.89 -4.26 16.86
C THR A 21 9.71 -3.52 17.45
N THR A 22 8.51 -3.78 16.97
CA THR A 22 7.29 -3.02 17.35
C THR A 22 6.19 -3.89 17.95
N GLY A 23 6.22 -5.20 17.75
CA GLY A 23 5.13 -6.10 18.07
C GLY A 23 3.99 -6.09 17.04
N ALA A 24 4.17 -5.42 15.89
CA ALA A 24 3.17 -5.41 14.82
C ALA A 24 2.85 -6.81 14.29
N GLY A 25 1.61 -7.04 13.90
CA GLY A 25 1.14 -8.28 13.30
C GLY A 25 -0.27 -8.70 13.76
N PRO A 26 -0.80 -9.82 13.26
CA PRO A 26 -0.22 -10.62 12.18
C PRO A 26 -0.24 -9.87 10.84
N PHE A 27 0.60 -10.31 9.89
CA PHE A 27 0.64 -9.71 8.55
C PHE A 27 -0.09 -10.59 7.54
N PHE A 28 -0.93 -9.96 6.73
CA PHE A 28 -1.64 -10.60 5.61
C PHE A 28 -0.89 -10.31 4.32
N VAL A 29 -0.37 -11.37 3.69
CA VAL A 29 0.49 -11.24 2.50
C VAL A 29 -0.25 -11.73 1.26
N THR A 30 -0.30 -10.86 0.24
CA THR A 30 -0.75 -11.17 -1.13
C THR A 30 0.48 -11.19 -2.02
N ARG A 31 0.65 -12.25 -2.84
CA ARG A 31 1.82 -12.40 -3.71
C ARG A 31 1.47 -12.27 -5.17
N GLY A 32 2.38 -11.68 -5.94
CA GLY A 32 2.27 -11.56 -7.38
C GLY A 32 1.04 -10.79 -7.85
N HIS A 33 0.60 -9.83 -7.07
CA HIS A 33 -0.58 -9.04 -7.38
C HIS A 33 -0.25 -7.99 -8.44
N TRP A 34 -1.17 -7.88 -9.41
CA TRP A 34 -1.06 -6.82 -10.41
C TRP A 34 -2.31 -5.97 -10.32
N GLY A 35 -2.75 -5.23 -9.69
CA GLY A 35 -4.00 -4.46 -9.70
C GLY A 35 -4.71 -4.47 -11.07
N ASP A 36 -6.01 -4.61 -11.09
CA ASP A 36 -6.76 -4.44 -12.32
C ASP A 36 -6.60 -3.00 -12.82
N ARG A 37 -6.46 -2.85 -14.15
CA ARG A 37 -6.29 -1.53 -14.77
C ARG A 37 -5.15 -0.70 -14.16
N HIS A 38 -4.05 -1.37 -13.75
CA HIS A 38 -2.91 -0.69 -13.14
C HIS A 38 -2.17 0.15 -14.18
N LEU A 39 -2.09 1.45 -13.95
CA LEU A 39 -1.37 2.41 -14.77
C LEU A 39 -0.21 3.03 -13.98
N TYR A 40 0.90 3.22 -14.66
CA TYR A 40 2.02 4.02 -14.20
C TYR A 40 2.28 5.13 -15.22
N ARG A 41 2.10 6.39 -14.83
CA ARG A 41 2.23 7.57 -15.70
C ARG A 41 1.45 7.45 -17.01
N GLY A 42 0.22 6.90 -16.94
CA GLY A 42 -0.68 6.72 -18.06
C GLY A 42 -0.47 5.45 -18.89
N GLU A 43 0.64 4.73 -18.69
CA GLU A 43 0.94 3.48 -19.39
C GLU A 43 0.58 2.26 -18.54
N ALA A 44 0.17 1.16 -19.20
CA ALA A 44 -0.18 -0.07 -18.49
C ALA A 44 1.03 -0.62 -17.71
N MET A 45 0.86 -0.84 -16.42
CA MET A 45 1.87 -1.43 -15.56
C MET A 45 1.62 -2.92 -15.37
N THR A 46 2.62 -3.76 -15.64
CA THR A 46 2.54 -5.22 -15.55
C THR A 46 3.55 -5.81 -14.55
N VAL A 47 4.02 -5.00 -13.64
CA VAL A 47 5.02 -5.38 -12.63
C VAL A 47 4.35 -6.19 -11.52
N PRO A 48 4.82 -7.43 -11.22
CA PRO A 48 4.26 -8.21 -10.12
C PRO A 48 4.73 -7.67 -8.78
N LEU A 49 3.78 -7.43 -7.89
CA LEU A 49 4.00 -6.87 -6.57
C LEU A 49 3.53 -7.84 -5.49
N ASP A 50 4.29 -7.94 -4.41
CA ASP A 50 3.82 -8.56 -3.18
C ASP A 50 3.44 -7.47 -2.19
N TYR A 51 2.33 -7.65 -1.49
CA TYR A 51 1.85 -6.74 -0.46
C TYR A 51 1.73 -7.45 0.88
N GLY A 52 2.14 -6.78 1.95
CA GLY A 52 1.94 -7.22 3.32
C GLY A 52 1.20 -6.15 4.11
N PHE A 53 0.15 -6.54 4.82
CA PHE A 53 -0.69 -5.64 5.60
C PHE A 53 -0.78 -6.10 7.03
N GLY A 54 -0.55 -5.21 8.00
CA GLY A 54 -0.62 -5.52 9.41
C GLY A 54 -0.92 -4.31 10.26
N TYR A 55 -1.09 -4.53 11.56
CA TYR A 55 -1.36 -3.45 12.51
C TYR A 55 -0.37 -3.47 13.67
N HIS A 56 -0.03 -2.28 14.16
CA HIS A 56 0.52 -2.03 15.48
C HIS A 56 -0.42 -1.10 16.24
N GLY A 57 -1.17 -1.63 17.20
CA GLY A 57 -2.27 -0.87 17.80
C GLY A 57 -3.27 -0.43 16.73
N ASP A 58 -3.52 0.87 16.61
CA ASP A 58 -4.42 1.43 15.61
C ASP A 58 -3.70 1.88 14.32
N THR A 59 -2.38 1.71 14.25
CA THR A 59 -1.61 2.08 13.06
C THR A 59 -1.56 0.93 12.06
N HIS A 60 -2.12 1.14 10.87
CA HIS A 60 -2.02 0.22 9.74
C HIS A 60 -0.67 0.40 9.04
N VAL A 61 0.02 -0.70 8.84
CA VAL A 61 1.36 -0.78 8.23
C VAL A 61 1.26 -1.61 6.96
N GLN A 62 1.84 -1.11 5.86
CA GLN A 62 1.89 -1.80 4.59
C GLN A 62 3.33 -1.98 4.12
N PHE A 63 3.63 -3.16 3.57
CA PHE A 63 4.88 -3.44 2.85
C PHE A 63 4.61 -3.73 1.39
N ILE A 64 5.50 -3.26 0.52
CA ILE A 64 5.46 -3.51 -0.90
C ILE A 64 6.82 -4.06 -1.35
N GLN A 65 6.81 -5.24 -1.95
CA GLN A 65 7.96 -5.82 -2.62
C GLN A 65 7.68 -5.87 -4.11
N GLN A 66 8.55 -5.24 -4.91
CA GLN A 66 8.50 -5.37 -6.35
C GLN A 66 9.39 -6.53 -6.79
N ASN A 67 8.82 -7.46 -7.59
CA ASN A 67 9.46 -8.72 -7.94
C ASN A 67 10.23 -8.69 -9.27
N ASP A 68 10.35 -7.50 -9.90
CA ASP A 68 11.18 -7.27 -11.09
C ASP A 68 11.79 -5.87 -11.09
N GLU A 69 12.46 -5.49 -12.18
CA GLU A 69 13.09 -4.18 -12.36
C GLU A 69 12.28 -3.22 -13.24
N GLY A 70 11.02 -3.57 -13.56
CA GLY A 70 10.14 -2.74 -14.38
C GLY A 70 9.84 -1.38 -13.75
N PRO A 71 9.47 -0.38 -14.57
CA PRO A 71 9.18 0.96 -14.08
C PRO A 71 7.90 0.99 -13.24
N SER A 72 7.95 1.72 -12.12
CA SER A 72 6.83 1.89 -11.19
C SER A 72 7.05 3.12 -10.31
N ILE A 73 6.02 3.55 -9.58
CA ILE A 73 6.17 4.57 -8.53
C ILE A 73 7.14 4.11 -7.42
N TYR A 74 7.26 2.79 -7.18
CA TYR A 74 8.17 2.24 -6.18
C TYR A 74 9.62 2.45 -6.62
N ARG A 75 9.92 2.22 -7.91
CA ARG A 75 11.24 2.46 -8.51
C ARG A 75 11.56 3.94 -8.72
N ASP A 76 10.56 4.83 -8.67
CA ASP A 76 10.79 6.28 -8.63
C ASP A 76 11.51 6.73 -7.35
N MET A 77 11.40 5.97 -6.25
CA MET A 77 12.03 6.28 -4.97
C MET A 77 13.19 5.34 -4.61
N TYR A 78 13.07 4.04 -4.93
CA TYR A 78 13.98 3.01 -4.47
C TYR A 78 14.43 2.13 -5.62
N GLY A 79 15.73 2.11 -5.91
CA GLY A 79 16.33 1.19 -6.85
C GLY A 79 16.31 -0.27 -6.35
N PRO A 80 16.70 -1.24 -7.19
CA PRO A 80 16.83 -2.63 -6.77
C PRO A 80 17.77 -2.74 -5.56
N GLY A 81 17.34 -3.42 -4.50
CA GLY A 81 18.08 -3.58 -3.25
C GLY A 81 17.94 -2.44 -2.25
N GLU A 82 17.25 -1.35 -2.58
CA GLU A 82 16.96 -0.26 -1.66
C GLU A 82 15.60 -0.46 -0.98
N GLU A 83 15.48 0.00 0.26
CA GLU A 83 14.26 -0.05 1.08
C GLU A 83 13.99 1.31 1.72
N GLY A 84 12.73 1.62 1.97
CA GLY A 84 12.40 2.82 2.73
C GLY A 84 10.92 3.16 2.74
N PHE A 85 10.59 4.22 3.48
CA PHE A 85 9.23 4.76 3.56
C PHE A 85 8.80 5.32 2.20
N HIS A 86 7.64 4.88 1.70
CA HIS A 86 7.20 5.19 0.35
C HIS A 86 5.99 6.12 0.28
N HIS A 87 4.93 5.81 1.03
CA HIS A 87 3.71 6.62 0.97
C HIS A 87 2.90 6.61 2.26
N ILE A 88 2.04 7.60 2.37
CA ILE A 88 0.93 7.63 3.31
C ILE A 88 -0.37 7.41 2.54
N GLY A 89 -1.29 6.65 3.11
CA GLY A 89 -2.61 6.40 2.53
C GLY A 89 -3.70 7.17 3.23
N MET A 90 -4.65 7.70 2.47
CA MET A 90 -5.88 8.30 2.97
C MET A 90 -7.10 7.71 2.26
N LEU A 91 -8.24 7.70 2.93
CA LEU A 91 -9.51 7.34 2.33
C LEU A 91 -10.22 8.59 1.80
N VAL A 92 -10.77 8.47 0.61
CA VAL A 92 -11.66 9.46 -0.03
C VAL A 92 -12.90 8.73 -0.55
N PRO A 93 -14.08 9.36 -0.66
CA PRO A 93 -15.22 8.68 -1.24
C PRO A 93 -14.86 8.05 -2.60
N ASP A 94 -15.21 6.78 -2.83
CA ASP A 94 -14.78 6.03 -4.04
C ASP A 94 -15.31 6.69 -5.32
N ASP A 95 -16.50 7.26 -5.28
CA ASP A 95 -17.11 7.99 -6.41
C ASP A 95 -16.41 9.33 -6.71
N ASP A 96 -15.66 9.88 -5.76
CA ASP A 96 -14.99 11.18 -5.90
C ASP A 96 -13.52 11.04 -6.34
N ILE A 97 -12.99 9.84 -6.51
CA ILE A 97 -11.56 9.58 -6.73
C ILE A 97 -11.01 10.30 -7.98
N GLU A 98 -11.79 10.35 -9.05
CA GLU A 98 -11.41 11.05 -10.29
C GLU A 98 -11.33 12.57 -10.06
N GLN A 99 -12.32 13.15 -9.36
CA GLN A 99 -12.30 14.58 -9.03
C GLN A 99 -11.14 14.92 -8.10
N VAL A 100 -10.87 14.09 -7.11
CA VAL A 100 -9.71 14.24 -6.21
C VAL A 100 -8.40 14.23 -7.00
N GLY A 101 -8.26 13.33 -7.98
CA GLY A 101 -7.10 13.30 -8.87
C GLY A 101 -6.95 14.60 -9.66
N ASN A 102 -8.03 15.10 -10.26
CA ASN A 102 -8.02 16.36 -11.01
C ASN A 102 -7.66 17.55 -10.12
N ASP A 103 -8.21 17.62 -8.90
CA ASP A 103 -7.91 18.69 -7.94
C ASP A 103 -6.42 18.71 -7.55
N PHE A 104 -5.79 17.54 -7.41
CA PHE A 104 -4.34 17.45 -7.18
C PHE A 104 -3.53 17.87 -8.40
N GLU A 105 -3.92 17.48 -9.60
CA GLU A 105 -3.25 17.89 -10.83
C GLU A 105 -3.34 19.41 -11.04
N ASP A 106 -4.49 20.00 -10.80
CA ASP A 106 -4.70 21.47 -10.85
C ASP A 106 -3.85 22.20 -9.80
N ALA A 107 -3.58 21.57 -8.66
CA ALA A 107 -2.69 22.08 -7.63
C ALA A 107 -1.19 21.84 -7.93
N GLY A 108 -0.86 21.19 -9.06
CA GLY A 108 0.52 20.92 -9.48
C GLY A 108 1.11 19.60 -8.95
N PHE A 109 0.28 18.71 -8.41
CA PHE A 109 0.69 17.38 -7.95
C PHE A 109 0.14 16.30 -8.90
N PRO A 110 0.94 15.78 -9.84
CA PRO A 110 0.44 14.86 -10.85
C PRO A 110 0.06 13.48 -10.25
N VAL A 111 -0.98 12.85 -10.83
CA VAL A 111 -1.31 11.46 -10.58
C VAL A 111 -0.26 10.57 -11.27
N ALA A 112 0.57 9.91 -10.48
CA ALA A 112 1.67 9.09 -10.97
C ALA A 112 1.27 7.63 -11.23
N SER A 113 0.26 7.12 -10.54
CA SER A 113 -0.23 5.75 -10.72
C SER A 113 -1.69 5.65 -10.34
N SER A 114 -2.40 4.72 -10.98
CA SER A 114 -3.78 4.38 -10.63
C SER A 114 -4.03 2.90 -10.82
N LEU A 115 -4.93 2.33 -10.03
CA LEU A 115 -5.37 0.94 -10.16
C LEU A 115 -6.75 0.75 -9.53
N TRP A 116 -7.32 -0.43 -9.74
CA TRP A 116 -8.48 -0.88 -9.00
C TRP A 116 -8.10 -2.08 -8.12
N ALA A 117 -8.35 -1.97 -6.82
CA ALA A 117 -8.11 -3.00 -5.82
C ALA A 117 -9.24 -2.94 -4.78
N VAL A 118 -10.36 -3.63 -5.06
CA VAL A 118 -11.61 -3.57 -4.26
C VAL A 118 -12.29 -2.19 -4.31
N ALA A 119 -11.51 -1.13 -4.51
CA ALA A 119 -11.92 0.25 -4.75
C ALA A 119 -10.95 0.90 -5.75
N ASN A 120 -11.26 2.11 -6.21
CA ASN A 120 -10.33 2.89 -7.02
C ASN A 120 -9.19 3.42 -6.14
N VAL A 121 -7.98 3.41 -6.69
CA VAL A 121 -6.78 3.90 -6.00
C VAL A 121 -6.00 4.80 -6.95
N ILE A 122 -5.57 5.95 -6.47
CA ILE A 122 -4.60 6.80 -7.16
C ILE A 122 -3.40 7.11 -6.25
N TYR A 123 -2.23 7.23 -6.85
CA TYR A 123 -1.02 7.72 -6.19
C TYR A 123 -0.64 9.06 -6.76
N VAL A 124 -0.62 10.06 -5.92
CA VAL A 124 -0.25 11.44 -6.26
C VAL A 124 1.23 11.65 -5.96
N ASP A 125 1.96 12.24 -6.88
CA ASP A 125 3.38 12.55 -6.68
C ASP A 125 3.54 13.80 -5.82
N THR A 126 3.60 13.59 -4.52
CA THR A 126 3.81 14.64 -3.51
C THR A 126 5.23 14.65 -2.95
N ARG A 127 6.19 13.95 -3.60
CA ARG A 127 7.57 13.78 -3.09
C ARG A 127 8.29 15.10 -2.85
N GLU A 128 8.08 16.10 -3.71
CA GLU A 128 8.70 17.41 -3.54
C GLU A 128 8.15 18.14 -2.30
N ALA A 129 6.86 17.97 -1.99
CA ALA A 129 6.20 18.66 -0.87
C ALA A 129 6.28 17.89 0.45
N LEU A 130 6.10 16.56 0.40
CA LEU A 130 5.95 15.69 1.58
C LEU A 130 7.12 14.70 1.76
N GLY A 131 8.00 14.57 0.78
CA GLY A 131 9.07 13.56 0.79
C GLY A 131 8.59 12.14 0.49
N CYS A 132 7.33 11.94 0.14
CA CYS A 132 6.72 10.64 -0.14
C CYS A 132 5.56 10.80 -1.13
N PHE A 133 5.06 9.69 -1.67
CA PHE A 133 3.79 9.68 -2.40
C PHE A 133 2.60 9.80 -1.43
N LEU A 134 1.47 10.27 -1.94
CA LEU A 134 0.17 10.21 -1.28
C LEU A 134 -0.72 9.22 -2.02
N GLU A 135 -1.17 8.17 -1.34
CA GLU A 135 -2.20 7.27 -1.84
C GLU A 135 -3.57 7.81 -1.45
N CYS A 136 -4.45 8.03 -2.43
CA CYS A 136 -5.88 8.22 -2.21
C CYS A 136 -6.59 6.91 -2.57
N HIS A 137 -7.10 6.21 -1.57
CA HIS A 137 -7.82 4.96 -1.71
C HIS A 137 -9.32 5.24 -1.60
N GLY A 138 -10.09 4.71 -2.55
CA GLY A 138 -11.54 4.82 -2.52
C GLY A 138 -12.13 4.19 -1.27
N ASP A 139 -13.03 4.92 -0.63
CA ASP A 139 -13.72 4.52 0.59
C ASP A 139 -15.09 3.96 0.26
N ASN A 140 -15.22 2.65 0.23
CA ASN A 140 -16.47 1.92 0.06
C ASN A 140 -16.67 0.90 1.19
N GLU A 141 -17.82 0.23 1.22
CA GLU A 141 -18.14 -0.73 2.28
C GLU A 141 -17.20 -1.94 2.28
N ASP A 142 -16.80 -2.42 1.09
CA ASP A 142 -15.95 -3.61 0.93
C ASP A 142 -14.54 -3.36 1.48
N ILE A 143 -13.91 -2.22 1.16
CA ILE A 143 -12.57 -1.91 1.67
C ILE A 143 -12.56 -1.65 3.18
N ARG A 144 -13.63 -1.04 3.71
CA ARG A 144 -13.78 -0.86 5.17
C ARG A 144 -13.84 -2.21 5.87
N GLU A 145 -14.57 -3.19 5.33
CA GLU A 145 -14.64 -4.54 5.90
C GLU A 145 -13.30 -5.28 5.82
N VAL A 146 -12.55 -5.12 4.73
CA VAL A 146 -11.18 -5.67 4.60
C VAL A 146 -10.29 -5.12 5.71
N PHE A 147 -10.21 -3.79 5.87
CA PHE A 147 -9.37 -3.17 6.91
C PHE A 147 -9.83 -3.53 8.31
N ALA A 148 -11.15 -3.54 8.56
CA ALA A 148 -11.70 -3.97 9.83
C ALA A 148 -11.41 -5.44 10.13
N GLY A 149 -11.40 -6.30 9.12
CA GLY A 149 -11.03 -7.71 9.24
C GLY A 149 -9.57 -7.90 9.70
N TRP A 150 -8.65 -7.18 9.08
CA TRP A 150 -7.23 -7.20 9.50
C TRP A 150 -7.04 -6.62 10.91
N LYS A 151 -7.75 -5.53 11.24
CA LYS A 151 -7.69 -4.92 12.58
C LYS A 151 -8.21 -5.89 13.65
N ARG A 152 -9.38 -6.50 13.43
CA ARG A 152 -9.92 -7.52 14.35
C ARG A 152 -8.95 -8.68 14.57
N ALA A 153 -8.28 -9.12 13.49
CA ALA A 153 -7.29 -10.19 13.60
C ALA A 153 -6.08 -9.77 14.43
N ALA A 154 -5.64 -8.52 14.31
CA ALA A 154 -4.54 -7.97 15.11
C ALA A 154 -4.93 -7.84 16.59
N ASP A 155 -6.13 -7.34 16.87
CA ASP A 155 -6.62 -7.17 18.25
C ASP A 155 -6.82 -8.51 18.99
N ALA A 156 -7.13 -9.58 18.26
CA ALA A 156 -7.33 -10.92 18.81
C ALA A 156 -6.06 -11.79 18.79
N TRP A 157 -4.95 -11.29 18.25
CA TRP A 157 -3.75 -12.09 18.05
C TRP A 157 -2.96 -12.28 19.35
N ASP A 158 -2.40 -13.48 19.51
CA ASP A 158 -1.61 -13.88 20.68
C ASP A 158 -0.17 -13.32 20.70
N GLY A 159 0.22 -12.62 19.63
CA GLY A 159 1.56 -12.05 19.46
C GLY A 159 2.63 -13.06 19.07
N GLN A 160 2.29 -14.30 18.73
CA GLN A 160 3.27 -15.36 18.45
C GLN A 160 2.89 -16.29 17.28
N SER A 161 1.66 -16.79 17.23
CA SER A 161 1.26 -17.77 16.24
C SER A 161 0.91 -17.13 14.90
N ASP A 162 1.27 -17.82 13.81
CA ASP A 162 0.87 -17.43 12.44
C ASP A 162 1.10 -15.93 12.15
N LEU A 163 2.33 -15.48 12.38
CA LEU A 163 2.73 -14.08 12.12
C LEU A 163 2.44 -13.65 10.68
N ILE A 164 2.67 -14.55 9.71
CA ILE A 164 2.44 -14.28 8.29
C ILE A 164 1.31 -15.18 7.81
N ARG A 165 0.27 -14.57 7.29
CA ARG A 165 -0.95 -15.21 6.81
C ARG A 165 -1.15 -14.90 5.33
N GLY A 166 -1.65 -15.88 4.56
CA GLY A 166 -2.12 -15.59 3.21
C GLY A 166 -3.32 -14.65 3.26
N ASN A 167 -3.29 -13.58 2.47
CA ASN A 167 -4.46 -12.76 2.26
C ASN A 167 -5.40 -13.55 1.32
N ARG A 168 -6.57 -13.91 1.80
CA ARG A 168 -7.63 -14.48 0.97
C ARG A 168 -8.39 -13.30 0.39
N ALA A 169 -8.06 -13.01 -0.86
CA ALA A 169 -8.88 -12.11 -1.67
C ALA A 169 -10.28 -12.68 -1.88
#